data_6c75d72fc5571152ac25a79dc897d6cd
#
_entry.id   6c75d72fc5571152ac25a79dc897d6cd
#
_cell.length_a   1.000
_cell.length_b   1.000
_cell.length_c   1.000
_cell.angle_alpha   90.00
_cell.angle_beta   90.00
_cell.angle_gamma   90.00
#
_symmetry.space_group_name_H-M   'P 1'
#
loop_
_entity.id
_entity.type
_entity.pdbx_description
1 polymer ?
#
loop_
_entity_poly.entity_id
_entity_poly.type
_entity_poly.pdbx_seq_one_letter_code
_entity_poly.pdbx_strand_id
1 'polypeptide(L)'
;NFNITNLKKNRVNNGKKPRFWDIENFNATYAYTEQEQNNSDIEYSIDKTYRGGLGYTYSTNAKPVQPFANAKWASSKHLQLIKDINFYYMPKSFSFSTEMFRQYQEQKLRNKSTGDIIIRPTFAKSWDWNRTYDFRYDISKGLNFTYNASANAYIYEPAGNPERETAEWGANRDTIKDEIFGLG
;
A
#
# COMPACT_ATOMS: atom_id res chain seq x y z
N ASN A 1 -9.53 13.68 15.77
CA ASN A 1 -8.46 12.74 15.41
C ASN A 1 -8.93 11.31 15.63
N PHE A 2 -8.71 10.46 14.65
CA PHE A 2 -8.98 9.02 14.74
C PHE A 2 -7.76 8.27 14.20
N ASN A 3 -7.27 7.27 14.94
CA ASN A 3 -6.07 6.54 14.55
C ASN A 3 -6.20 5.06 14.92
N ILE A 4 -6.10 4.20 13.90
CA ILE A 4 -5.94 2.75 14.04
C ILE A 4 -4.61 2.39 13.41
N THR A 5 -3.60 2.12 14.23
CA THR A 5 -2.28 1.73 13.76
C THR A 5 -2.08 0.23 13.91
N ASN A 6 -1.57 -0.39 12.84
CA ASN A 6 -1.12 -1.78 12.84
C ASN A 6 -2.19 -2.79 13.31
N LEU A 7 -3.40 -2.67 12.75
CA LEU A 7 -4.44 -3.70 12.95
C LEU A 7 -3.95 -5.00 12.32
N LYS A 8 -3.55 -5.94 13.15
CA LYS A 8 -3.02 -7.25 12.75
C LYS A 8 -3.55 -8.33 13.67
N LYS A 9 -3.95 -9.46 13.08
CA LYS A 9 -4.23 -10.66 13.85
C LYS A 9 -2.92 -11.39 14.13
N ASN A 10 -2.59 -11.54 15.41
CA ASN A 10 -1.41 -12.32 15.82
C ASN A 10 -1.68 -13.81 15.65
N ARG A 11 -0.68 -14.52 15.12
CA ARG A 11 -0.75 -15.96 14.99
C ARG A 11 -0.67 -16.62 16.38
N VAL A 12 -1.68 -17.39 16.71
CA VAL A 12 -1.61 -18.31 17.85
C VAL A 12 -0.82 -19.52 17.37
N ASN A 13 0.30 -19.82 18.03
CA ASN A 13 1.24 -20.87 17.62
C ASN A 13 0.61 -22.26 17.83
N ASN A 14 -0.16 -22.73 16.88
CA ASN A 14 -0.82 -24.04 16.90
C ASN A 14 -0.01 -25.14 16.19
N GLY A 15 1.30 -24.95 16.00
CA GLY A 15 2.15 -25.89 15.27
C GLY A 15 1.89 -25.98 13.76
N LYS A 16 0.92 -25.22 13.24
CA LYS A 16 0.59 -25.18 11.82
C LYS A 16 1.54 -24.27 11.05
N LYS A 17 2.00 -24.74 9.90
CA LYS A 17 2.81 -23.91 8.99
C LYS A 17 2.01 -22.75 8.44
N PRO A 18 2.64 -21.56 8.24
CA PRO A 18 1.97 -20.42 7.63
C PRO A 18 1.49 -20.75 6.21
N ARG A 19 0.25 -20.39 5.92
CA ARG A 19 -0.33 -20.52 4.59
C ARG A 19 -0.38 -19.15 3.92
N PHE A 20 -0.28 -19.13 2.60
CA PHE A 20 -0.34 -17.92 1.81
C PHE A 20 -1.60 -17.07 2.06
N TRP A 21 -2.73 -17.68 2.28
CA TRP A 21 -4.03 -17.01 2.51
C TRP A 21 -4.37 -16.74 3.98
N ASP A 22 -3.45 -16.93 4.90
CA ASP A 22 -3.72 -16.68 6.31
C ASP A 22 -3.93 -15.18 6.57
N ILE A 23 -5.00 -14.83 7.28
CA ILE A 23 -5.31 -13.43 7.63
C ILE A 23 -4.24 -12.79 8.51
N GLU A 24 -3.45 -13.60 9.19
CA GLU A 24 -2.33 -13.16 10.01
C GLU A 24 -1.16 -12.57 9.19
N ASN A 25 -1.18 -12.77 7.87
CA ASN A 25 -0.22 -12.18 6.95
C ASN A 25 -0.55 -10.72 6.62
N PHE A 26 -1.76 -10.26 6.94
CA PHE A 26 -2.22 -8.91 6.64
C PHE A 26 -2.07 -8.00 7.86
N ASN A 27 -1.76 -6.74 7.58
CA ASN A 27 -1.85 -5.65 8.52
C ASN A 27 -2.50 -4.44 7.84
N ALA A 28 -3.25 -3.66 8.62
CA ALA A 28 -3.91 -2.47 8.12
C ALA A 28 -3.65 -1.30 9.07
N THR A 29 -3.56 -0.11 8.51
CA THR A 29 -3.46 1.15 9.24
C THR A 29 -4.45 2.14 8.67
N TYR A 30 -5.06 2.93 9.53
CA TYR A 30 -5.90 4.05 9.13
C TYR A 30 -5.76 5.17 10.12
N ALA A 31 -5.53 6.38 9.63
CA ALA A 31 -5.49 7.57 10.46
C ALA A 31 -6.26 8.70 9.77
N TYR A 32 -7.01 9.44 10.57
CA TYR A 32 -7.71 10.65 10.19
C TYR A 32 -7.42 11.75 11.19
N THR A 33 -6.99 12.89 10.71
CA THR A 33 -6.76 14.08 11.49
C THR A 33 -7.47 15.25 10.84
N GLU A 34 -8.18 16.02 11.62
CA GLU A 34 -8.80 17.27 11.23
C GLU A 34 -8.38 18.36 12.20
N GLN A 35 -7.94 19.47 11.66
CA GLN A 35 -7.53 20.64 12.38
C GLN A 35 -8.24 21.86 11.81
N GLU A 36 -8.90 22.61 12.66
CA GLU A 36 -9.57 23.86 12.30
C GLU A 36 -8.90 25.01 13.03
N GLN A 37 -8.66 26.10 12.33
CA GLN A 37 -8.06 27.33 12.85
C GLN A 37 -8.84 28.54 12.36
N ASN A 38 -8.97 29.52 13.22
CA ASN A 38 -9.46 30.85 12.88
C ASN A 38 -8.64 31.92 13.62
N ASN A 39 -8.51 33.09 13.03
CA ASN A 39 -7.83 34.22 13.64
C ASN A 39 -8.33 35.56 13.04
N SER A 40 -7.64 36.66 13.36
CA SER A 40 -8.01 38.00 12.87
C SER A 40 -7.97 38.13 11.33
N ASP A 41 -7.17 37.34 10.64
CA ASP A 41 -6.93 37.40 9.19
C ASP A 41 -7.63 36.28 8.44
N ILE A 42 -7.81 35.14 9.11
CA ILE A 42 -8.38 33.91 8.57
C ILE A 42 -9.77 33.73 9.18
N GLU A 43 -10.80 33.68 8.32
CA GLU A 43 -12.17 33.39 8.76
C GLU A 43 -12.28 31.95 9.22
N TYR A 44 -11.76 31.03 8.43
CA TYR A 44 -11.52 29.63 8.80
C TYR A 44 -10.40 29.03 7.95
N SER A 45 -9.69 28.07 8.52
CA SER A 45 -8.78 27.17 7.83
C SER A 45 -9.02 25.74 8.34
N ILE A 46 -9.38 24.85 7.45
CA ILE A 46 -9.65 23.45 7.73
C ILE A 46 -8.58 22.63 7.04
N ASP A 47 -7.83 21.85 7.81
CA ASP A 47 -6.83 20.91 7.33
C ASP A 47 -7.26 19.48 7.69
N LYS A 48 -7.45 18.62 6.67
CA LYS A 48 -7.85 17.22 6.82
C LYS A 48 -6.78 16.32 6.22
N THR A 49 -6.26 15.44 7.04
CA THR A 49 -5.27 14.46 6.64
C THR A 49 -5.85 13.05 6.78
N TYR A 50 -5.78 12.29 5.70
CA TYR A 50 -6.19 10.89 5.64
C TYR A 50 -4.96 10.04 5.32
N ARG A 51 -4.73 9.01 6.08
CA ARG A 51 -3.70 8.01 5.81
C ARG A 51 -4.32 6.63 5.88
N GLY A 52 -4.19 5.86 4.81
CA GLY A 52 -4.63 4.48 4.73
C GLY A 52 -3.47 3.60 4.29
N GLY A 53 -3.28 2.46 4.94
CA GLY A 53 -2.24 1.52 4.57
C GLY A 53 -2.71 0.09 4.71
N LEU A 54 -2.30 -0.76 3.76
CA LEU A 54 -2.50 -2.20 3.78
C LEU A 54 -1.17 -2.86 3.49
N GLY A 55 -0.75 -3.76 4.38
CA GLY A 55 0.42 -4.58 4.20
C GLY A 55 0.08 -6.05 4.18
N TYR A 56 0.82 -6.81 3.39
CA TYR A 56 0.78 -8.26 3.34
C TYR A 56 2.22 -8.77 3.44
N THR A 57 2.47 -9.73 4.30
CA THR A 57 3.79 -10.35 4.45
C THR A 57 3.65 -11.84 4.64
N TYR A 58 4.20 -12.59 3.71
CA TYR A 58 4.29 -14.04 3.77
C TYR A 58 5.75 -14.47 3.78
N SER A 59 6.12 -15.37 4.69
CA SER A 59 7.42 -15.99 4.69
C SER A 59 7.31 -17.47 5.03
N THR A 60 8.12 -18.28 4.38
CA THR A 60 8.19 -19.71 4.63
C THR A 60 9.63 -20.18 4.73
N ASN A 61 9.82 -21.21 5.55
CA ASN A 61 11.10 -21.91 5.64
C ASN A 61 10.97 -23.28 4.96
N ALA A 62 10.73 -23.24 3.63
CA ALA A 62 10.62 -24.46 2.85
C ALA A 62 11.97 -25.19 2.79
N LYS A 63 11.92 -26.51 2.88
CA LYS A 63 13.10 -27.37 2.66
C LYS A 63 13.24 -27.64 1.16
N PRO A 64 14.48 -27.70 0.62
CA PRO A 64 14.69 -28.09 -0.75
C PRO A 64 14.26 -29.53 -0.99
N VAL A 65 13.65 -29.76 -2.12
CA VAL A 65 13.33 -31.11 -2.59
C VAL A 65 14.49 -31.59 -3.46
N GLN A 66 14.97 -32.80 -3.19
CA GLN A 66 16.01 -33.47 -3.98
C GLN A 66 15.41 -34.73 -4.60
N PRO A 67 14.85 -34.67 -5.81
CA PRO A 67 14.10 -35.77 -6.40
C PRO A 67 14.97 -37.00 -6.68
N PHE A 68 16.25 -36.78 -6.94
CA PHE A 68 17.19 -37.84 -7.33
C PHE A 68 18.13 -38.30 -6.21
N ALA A 69 17.96 -37.79 -4.98
CA ALA A 69 18.86 -38.11 -3.86
C ALA A 69 18.99 -39.65 -3.63
N ASN A 70 17.91 -40.39 -3.80
CA ASN A 70 17.83 -41.85 -3.60
C ASN A 70 17.95 -42.66 -4.89
N ALA A 71 18.27 -42.04 -6.01
CA ALA A 71 18.34 -42.72 -7.31
C ALA A 71 19.57 -43.65 -7.37
N LYS A 72 19.31 -44.97 -7.36
CA LYS A 72 20.37 -46.01 -7.41
C LYS A 72 21.17 -45.98 -8.69
N TRP A 73 20.52 -45.62 -9.82
CA TRP A 73 21.17 -45.52 -11.14
C TRP A 73 22.19 -44.35 -11.22
N ALA A 74 22.08 -43.37 -10.37
CA ALA A 74 22.97 -42.21 -10.32
C ALA A 74 24.15 -42.39 -9.32
N SER A 75 24.54 -43.62 -9.04
CA SER A 75 25.64 -43.92 -8.08
C SER A 75 27.04 -43.67 -8.67
N SER A 76 27.17 -43.48 -9.99
CA SER A 76 28.43 -43.13 -10.65
C SER A 76 28.88 -41.71 -10.29
N LYS A 77 30.21 -41.55 -10.14
CA LYS A 77 30.85 -40.26 -9.85
C LYS A 77 30.47 -39.15 -10.85
N HIS A 78 30.25 -39.51 -12.12
CA HIS A 78 29.86 -38.59 -13.18
C HIS A 78 28.38 -38.16 -13.11
N LEU A 79 27.53 -38.95 -12.44
CA LEU A 79 26.10 -38.67 -12.26
C LEU A 79 25.77 -37.99 -10.92
N GLN A 80 26.80 -37.70 -10.13
CA GLN A 80 26.60 -37.03 -8.84
C GLN A 80 25.94 -35.66 -8.97
N LEU A 81 26.22 -34.92 -10.05
CA LEU A 81 25.55 -33.65 -10.35
C LEU A 81 24.04 -33.81 -10.45
N ILE A 82 23.55 -34.94 -10.94
CA ILE A 82 22.12 -35.21 -11.05
C ILE A 82 21.49 -35.45 -9.67
N LYS A 83 22.20 -36.12 -8.75
CA LYS A 83 21.75 -36.31 -7.38
C LYS A 83 21.67 -35.00 -6.60
N ASP A 84 22.54 -34.05 -6.92
CA ASP A 84 22.62 -32.77 -6.24
C ASP A 84 21.58 -31.77 -6.76
N ILE A 85 20.82 -32.12 -7.80
CA ILE A 85 19.70 -31.32 -8.27
C ILE A 85 18.71 -31.14 -7.12
N ASN A 86 18.50 -29.89 -6.75
CA ASN A 86 17.58 -29.53 -5.71
C ASN A 86 16.77 -28.29 -6.12
N PHE A 87 15.54 -28.22 -5.69
CA PHE A 87 14.70 -27.07 -5.92
C PHE A 87 13.73 -26.84 -4.75
N TYR A 88 13.31 -25.59 -4.62
CA TYR A 88 12.27 -25.20 -3.68
C TYR A 88 10.98 -25.04 -4.45
N TYR A 89 9.89 -25.60 -3.95
CA TYR A 89 8.57 -25.54 -4.59
C TYR A 89 7.74 -24.33 -4.14
N MET A 90 8.19 -23.59 -3.12
CA MET A 90 7.51 -22.41 -2.59
C MET A 90 8.47 -21.23 -2.50
N PRO A 91 7.99 -20.00 -2.75
CA PRO A 91 8.78 -18.81 -2.56
C PRO A 91 9.17 -18.66 -1.09
N LYS A 92 10.35 -18.11 -0.84
CA LYS A 92 10.87 -17.87 0.50
C LYS A 92 10.12 -16.76 1.22
N SER A 93 9.89 -15.65 0.54
CA SER A 93 9.10 -14.54 1.06
C SER A 93 8.43 -13.76 -0.06
N PHE A 94 7.27 -13.23 0.28
CA PHE A 94 6.56 -12.25 -0.51
C PHE A 94 6.00 -11.19 0.42
N SER A 95 6.28 -9.92 0.14
CA SER A 95 5.65 -8.81 0.83
C SER A 95 5.13 -7.78 -0.16
N PHE A 96 4.02 -7.21 0.21
CA PHE A 96 3.36 -6.13 -0.49
C PHE A 96 2.93 -5.09 0.53
N SER A 97 3.22 -3.83 0.27
CA SER A 97 2.73 -2.72 1.07
C SER A 97 2.15 -1.65 0.17
N THR A 98 1.01 -1.13 0.54
CA THR A 98 0.39 0.00 -0.12
C THR A 98 -0.01 1.04 0.91
N GLU A 99 0.37 2.28 0.69
CA GLU A 99 0.02 3.42 1.53
C GLU A 99 -0.57 4.52 0.67
N MET A 100 -1.71 5.04 1.10
CA MET A 100 -2.35 6.22 0.56
C MET A 100 -2.27 7.34 1.59
N PHE A 101 -1.84 8.50 1.16
CA PHE A 101 -1.81 9.72 1.95
C PHE A 101 -2.55 10.82 1.20
N ARG A 102 -3.62 11.33 1.80
CA ARG A 102 -4.39 12.43 1.23
C ARG A 102 -4.45 13.59 2.20
N GLN A 103 -4.09 14.76 1.72
CA GLN A 103 -4.25 16.03 2.43
C GLN A 103 -5.26 16.90 1.70
N TYR A 104 -6.15 17.49 2.45
CA TYR A 104 -7.13 18.46 1.98
C TYR A 104 -7.06 19.67 2.89
N GLN A 105 -6.79 20.82 2.30
CA GLN A 105 -6.78 22.09 2.99
C GLN A 105 -7.75 23.05 2.30
N GLU A 106 -8.59 23.66 3.10
CA GLU A 106 -9.52 24.73 2.72
C GLU A 106 -9.29 25.93 3.62
N GLN A 107 -9.08 27.09 3.00
CA GLN A 107 -8.83 28.32 3.75
C GLN A 107 -9.66 29.47 3.16
N LYS A 108 -10.32 30.23 4.03
CA LYS A 108 -11.00 31.45 3.67
C LYS A 108 -10.45 32.61 4.50
N LEU A 109 -10.00 33.65 3.79
CA LEU A 109 -9.53 34.88 4.42
C LEU A 109 -10.72 35.75 4.85
N ARG A 110 -10.53 36.46 5.95
CA ARG A 110 -11.54 37.39 6.49
C ARG A 110 -11.54 38.68 5.66
N ASN A 111 -12.75 39.11 5.24
CA ASN A 111 -12.88 40.41 4.61
C ASN A 111 -12.72 41.51 5.65
N LYS A 112 -11.69 42.33 5.51
CA LYS A 112 -11.42 43.50 6.35
C LYS A 112 -11.79 44.82 5.68
N SER A 113 -12.28 44.79 4.45
CA SER A 113 -12.68 45.99 3.73
C SER A 113 -14.12 46.39 4.10
N THR A 114 -14.42 47.67 3.98
CA THR A 114 -15.76 48.25 4.22
C THR A 114 -16.76 47.97 3.06
N GLY A 115 -16.34 47.23 2.01
CA GLY A 115 -17.18 46.90 0.86
C GLY A 115 -17.62 45.44 0.86
N ASP A 116 -18.69 45.14 0.12
CA ASP A 116 -19.23 43.76 -0.08
C ASP A 116 -18.35 42.91 -1.02
N ILE A 117 -17.05 42.84 -0.73
CA ILE A 117 -16.14 41.99 -1.50
C ILE A 117 -16.25 40.56 -0.98
N ILE A 118 -16.71 39.66 -1.84
CA ILE A 118 -16.80 38.23 -1.52
C ILE A 118 -15.40 37.60 -1.74
N ILE A 119 -14.76 37.21 -0.65
CA ILE A 119 -13.52 36.40 -0.70
C ILE A 119 -13.91 34.94 -0.77
N ARG A 120 -13.50 34.29 -1.90
CA ARG A 120 -13.77 32.86 -2.09
C ARG A 120 -12.72 32.04 -1.32
N PRO A 121 -13.08 30.86 -0.81
CA PRO A 121 -12.13 29.94 -0.21
C PRO A 121 -11.11 29.44 -1.24
N THR A 122 -9.91 29.19 -0.79
CA THR A 122 -8.82 28.55 -1.52
C THR A 122 -8.66 27.11 -1.06
N PHE A 123 -8.27 26.25 -1.99
CA PHE A 123 -8.14 24.82 -1.75
C PHE A 123 -6.74 24.35 -2.11
N ALA A 124 -6.11 23.56 -1.25
CA ALA A 124 -4.91 22.81 -1.55
C ALA A 124 -5.17 21.33 -1.29
N LYS A 125 -4.84 20.51 -2.25
CA LYS A 125 -5.08 19.07 -2.19
C LYS A 125 -3.85 18.33 -2.68
N SER A 126 -3.52 17.24 -2.00
CA SER A 126 -2.54 16.28 -2.46
C SER A 126 -3.02 14.87 -2.14
N TRP A 127 -2.77 13.96 -3.04
CA TRP A 127 -3.06 12.56 -2.82
C TRP A 127 -1.95 11.71 -3.41
N ASP A 128 -1.17 11.11 -2.54
CA ASP A 128 -0.05 10.25 -2.86
C ASP A 128 -0.39 8.79 -2.62
N TRP A 129 -0.01 7.94 -3.54
CA TRP A 129 -0.18 6.50 -3.43
C TRP A 129 1.13 5.78 -3.66
N ASN A 130 1.67 5.21 -2.59
CA ASN A 130 2.93 4.49 -2.58
C ASN A 130 2.68 2.99 -2.49
N ARG A 131 3.38 2.21 -3.31
CA ARG A 131 3.30 0.75 -3.34
C ARG A 131 4.71 0.18 -3.35
N THR A 132 4.94 -0.84 -2.54
CA THR A 132 6.19 -1.59 -2.53
C THR A 132 5.92 -3.07 -2.66
N TYR A 133 6.77 -3.74 -3.41
CA TYR A 133 6.68 -5.17 -3.69
C TYR A 133 8.05 -5.78 -3.45
N ASP A 134 8.11 -6.83 -2.63
CA ASP A 134 9.32 -7.60 -2.41
C ASP A 134 8.99 -9.07 -2.60
N PHE A 135 9.73 -9.73 -3.46
CA PHE A 135 9.58 -11.15 -3.73
C PHE A 135 10.94 -11.80 -3.72
N ARG A 136 11.07 -12.88 -2.96
CA ARG A 136 12.28 -13.69 -2.91
C ARG A 136 11.94 -15.16 -3.11
N TYR A 137 12.60 -15.76 -4.07
CA TYR A 137 12.46 -17.16 -4.40
C TYR A 137 13.84 -17.82 -4.52
N ASP A 138 14.12 -18.74 -3.62
CA ASP A 138 15.27 -19.61 -3.72
C ASP A 138 14.88 -20.74 -4.69
N ILE A 139 15.35 -20.70 -5.95
CA ILE A 139 15.03 -21.70 -6.97
C ILE A 139 15.74 -23.01 -6.62
N SER A 140 17.00 -22.91 -6.22
CA SER A 140 17.80 -24.02 -5.73
C SER A 140 18.72 -23.54 -4.59
N LYS A 141 19.51 -24.42 -4.00
CA LYS A 141 20.52 -24.04 -2.99
C LYS A 141 21.56 -23.05 -3.53
N GLY A 142 21.85 -23.10 -4.82
CA GLY A 142 22.84 -22.24 -5.47
C GLY A 142 22.24 -21.13 -6.34
N LEU A 143 20.90 -21.08 -6.52
CA LEU A 143 20.24 -20.10 -7.37
C LEU A 143 19.06 -19.45 -6.65
N ASN A 144 19.15 -18.16 -6.44
CA ASN A 144 18.07 -17.37 -5.87
C ASN A 144 17.62 -16.26 -6.83
N PHE A 145 16.36 -15.92 -6.74
CA PHE A 145 15.74 -14.81 -7.45
C PHE A 145 15.18 -13.83 -6.43
N THR A 146 15.51 -12.56 -6.59
CA THR A 146 14.99 -11.47 -5.76
C THR A 146 14.45 -10.38 -6.67
N TYR A 147 13.23 -9.96 -6.39
CA TYR A 147 12.56 -8.86 -7.09
C TYR A 147 12.07 -7.84 -6.06
N ASN A 148 12.51 -6.60 -6.23
CA ASN A 148 12.09 -5.47 -5.42
C ASN A 148 11.59 -4.38 -6.37
N ALA A 149 10.41 -3.86 -6.09
CA ALA A 149 9.84 -2.77 -6.86
C ALA A 149 9.14 -1.77 -5.94
N SER A 150 9.22 -0.50 -6.30
CA SER A 150 8.44 0.56 -5.69
C SER A 150 7.76 1.37 -6.79
N ALA A 151 6.50 1.73 -6.55
CA ALA A 151 5.72 2.57 -7.44
C ALA A 151 5.06 3.67 -6.63
N ASN A 152 5.29 4.91 -7.04
CA ASN A 152 4.68 6.09 -6.45
C ASN A 152 3.76 6.70 -7.50
N ALA A 153 2.52 6.96 -7.14
CA ALA A 153 1.55 7.63 -7.98
C ALA A 153 1.03 8.86 -7.26
N TYR A 154 0.81 9.92 -8.02
CA TYR A 154 0.11 11.10 -7.57
C TYR A 154 -1.28 11.11 -8.20
N ILE A 155 -2.31 11.16 -7.38
CA ILE A 155 -3.70 11.19 -7.84
C ILE A 155 -4.14 12.64 -7.88
N TYR A 156 -4.50 13.10 -9.07
CA TYR A 156 -4.98 14.46 -9.25
C TYR A 156 -6.43 14.60 -8.79
N GLU A 157 -6.68 15.55 -7.88
CA GLU A 157 -8.03 15.94 -7.49
C GLU A 157 -8.37 17.29 -8.13
N PRO A 158 -9.54 17.43 -8.79
CA PRO A 158 -9.99 18.69 -9.35
C PRO A 158 -10.10 19.80 -8.30
N ALA A 159 -10.04 21.05 -8.78
CA ALA A 159 -10.12 22.21 -7.91
C ALA A 159 -11.52 22.35 -7.27
N GLY A 160 -11.59 23.00 -6.12
CA GLY A 160 -12.84 23.27 -5.42
C GLY A 160 -13.27 22.12 -4.50
N ASN A 161 -14.46 22.24 -3.95
CA ASN A 161 -15.09 21.23 -3.10
C ASN A 161 -16.53 21.05 -3.55
N PRO A 162 -16.76 20.31 -4.66
CA PRO A 162 -18.11 20.12 -5.19
C PRO A 162 -18.97 19.32 -4.22
N GLU A 163 -20.21 19.69 -4.08
CA GLU A 163 -21.19 18.97 -3.28
C GLU A 163 -21.47 17.59 -3.85
N ARG A 164 -21.72 16.61 -2.99
CA ARG A 164 -21.87 15.19 -3.37
C ARG A 164 -22.99 14.90 -4.35
N GLU A 165 -24.01 15.75 -4.40
CA GLU A 165 -25.19 15.56 -5.24
C GLU A 165 -25.08 16.26 -6.61
N THR A 166 -23.96 16.95 -6.88
CA THR A 166 -23.76 17.66 -8.13
C THR A 166 -23.19 16.74 -9.21
N ALA A 167 -23.48 17.06 -10.49
CA ALA A 167 -22.87 16.38 -11.64
C ALA A 167 -21.34 16.52 -11.62
N GLU A 168 -20.83 17.64 -11.12
CA GLU A 168 -19.39 17.90 -10.95
C GLU A 168 -18.74 16.91 -9.97
N TRP A 169 -19.41 16.56 -8.88
CA TRP A 169 -18.96 15.50 -7.98
C TRP A 169 -18.84 14.15 -8.69
N GLY A 170 -19.82 13.78 -9.53
CA GLY A 170 -19.79 12.55 -10.31
C GLY A 170 -18.56 12.49 -11.23
N ALA A 171 -18.33 13.56 -12.00
CA ALA A 171 -17.18 13.65 -12.90
C ALA A 171 -15.84 13.58 -12.15
N ASN A 172 -15.71 14.28 -11.02
CA ASN A 172 -14.51 14.26 -10.19
C ASN A 172 -14.23 12.86 -9.63
N ARG A 173 -15.26 12.18 -9.15
CA ARG A 173 -15.14 10.80 -8.64
C ARG A 173 -14.70 9.84 -9.74
N ASP A 174 -15.19 9.99 -10.94
CA ASP A 174 -14.85 9.09 -12.05
C ASP A 174 -13.41 9.37 -12.52
N THR A 175 -12.98 10.63 -12.61
CA THR A 175 -11.58 10.98 -12.86
C THR A 175 -10.64 10.35 -11.83
N ILE A 176 -10.97 10.45 -10.54
CA ILE A 176 -10.16 9.84 -9.47
C ILE A 176 -10.09 8.31 -9.60
N LYS A 177 -11.20 7.67 -9.99
CA LYS A 177 -11.19 6.21 -10.24
C LYS A 177 -10.29 5.83 -11.41
N ASP A 178 -10.38 6.58 -12.50
CA ASP A 178 -9.57 6.33 -13.70
C ASP A 178 -8.08 6.47 -13.38
N GLU A 179 -7.69 7.48 -12.62
CA GLU A 179 -6.34 7.66 -12.12
C GLU A 179 -5.86 6.49 -11.21
N ILE A 180 -6.73 6.00 -10.31
CA ILE A 180 -6.41 4.87 -9.43
C ILE A 180 -6.20 3.59 -10.23
N PHE A 181 -7.03 3.35 -11.22
CA PHE A 181 -6.98 2.10 -12.00
C PHE A 181 -6.13 2.20 -13.27
N GLY A 182 -5.55 3.38 -13.55
CA GLY A 182 -4.69 3.59 -14.72
C GLY A 182 -5.47 3.53 -16.04
N LEU A 183 -6.74 3.95 -16.03
CA LEU A 183 -7.63 4.00 -17.18
C LEU A 183 -7.68 5.40 -17.82
N GLY A 184 -6.92 6.35 -17.26
CA GLY A 184 -6.78 7.72 -17.75
C GLY A 184 -5.73 7.90 -18.83
#